data_f8635525e8542134e62f66fe819aed81
#
_entry.id   f8635525e8542134e62f66fe819aed81
#
_cell.length_a   1.000
_cell.length_b   1.000
_cell.length_c   1.000
_cell.angle_alpha   90.00
_cell.angle_beta   90.00
_cell.angle_gamma   90.00
#
_symmetry.space_group_name_H-M   'P 1'
#
loop_
_entity.id
_entity.type
_entity.pdbx_description
1 polymer ?
#
loop_
_entity_poly.entity_id
_entity_poly.type
_entity_poly.pdbx_seq_one_letter_code
_entity_poly.pdbx_strand_id
1 'polypeptide(L)'
;MATAFRSFFRFLFQNGELQANLAAAVPAIADWRLSTVPKYLLPKEVDRVLAGCDRQTSTGRRDFAILLLLARLGLRAGEVVALQLDDIDWRAGEILVRGKGLLHDRMPLPVDVGEALTSYLRTDRPPCKTRRVFVCMKAPRSGFAGPSTLTTIVRRARSIERIYIRQ
;
A
#
# COMPACT_ATOMS: atom_id res chain seq x y z
N MET A 1 23.27 0.21 4.50
CA MET A 1 24.72 0.36 4.22
C MET A 1 25.53 -0.91 4.54
N ALA A 2 25.50 -1.49 5.74
CA ALA A 2 26.30 -2.70 6.08
C ALA A 2 26.12 -3.87 5.10
N THR A 3 24.91 -4.13 4.61
CA THR A 3 24.63 -5.19 3.64
C THR A 3 25.34 -4.94 2.31
N ALA A 4 25.36 -3.70 1.84
CA ALA A 4 26.06 -3.34 0.59
C ALA A 4 27.56 -3.55 0.71
N PHE A 5 28.16 -3.16 1.84
CA PHE A 5 29.60 -3.40 2.09
C PHE A 5 29.93 -4.89 2.14
N ARG A 6 29.11 -5.71 2.79
CA ARG A 6 29.31 -7.16 2.79
C ARG A 6 29.25 -7.77 1.40
N SER A 7 28.27 -7.38 0.57
CA SER A 7 28.16 -7.83 -0.81
C SER A 7 29.35 -7.39 -1.63
N PHE A 8 29.81 -6.16 -1.46
CA PHE A 8 30.99 -5.61 -2.15
C PHE A 8 32.27 -6.37 -1.78
N PHE A 9 32.54 -6.62 -0.49
CA PHE A 9 33.73 -7.37 -0.08
C PHE A 9 33.69 -8.84 -0.54
N ARG A 10 32.50 -9.46 -0.58
CA ARG A 10 32.35 -10.80 -1.19
C ARG A 10 32.71 -10.78 -2.67
N PHE A 11 32.22 -9.80 -3.41
CA PHE A 11 32.52 -9.65 -4.83
C PHE A 11 34.01 -9.48 -5.06
N LEU A 12 34.70 -8.60 -4.34
CA LEU A 12 36.14 -8.40 -4.47
C LEU A 12 36.93 -9.68 -4.13
N PHE A 13 36.51 -10.42 -3.09
CA PHE A 13 37.14 -11.70 -2.74
C PHE A 13 36.94 -12.77 -3.82
N GLN A 14 35.72 -12.86 -4.38
CA GLN A 14 35.44 -13.81 -5.46
C GLN A 14 36.17 -13.49 -6.75
N ASN A 15 36.49 -12.25 -7.03
CA ASN A 15 37.25 -11.81 -8.18
C ASN A 15 38.76 -11.88 -7.96
N GLY A 16 39.24 -12.35 -6.80
CA GLY A 16 40.66 -12.43 -6.49
C GLY A 16 41.37 -11.12 -6.17
N GLU A 17 40.64 -10.03 -6.05
CA GLU A 17 41.14 -8.70 -5.69
C GLU A 17 41.53 -8.60 -4.19
N LEU A 18 40.98 -9.49 -3.36
CA LEU A 18 41.30 -9.59 -1.94
C LEU A 18 41.75 -11.00 -1.61
N GLN A 19 42.83 -11.11 -0.80
CA GLN A 19 43.36 -12.39 -0.31
C GLN A 19 42.52 -13.01 0.81
N ALA A 20 41.66 -12.21 1.47
CA ALA A 20 40.80 -12.67 2.54
C ALA A 20 39.38 -12.10 2.38
N ASN A 21 38.36 -12.88 2.83
CA ASN A 21 36.97 -12.44 2.81
C ASN A 21 36.69 -11.44 3.95
N LEU A 22 36.80 -10.17 3.65
CA LEU A 22 36.53 -9.08 4.62
C LEU A 22 35.04 -8.88 4.94
N ALA A 23 34.11 -9.59 4.27
CA ALA A 23 32.68 -9.47 4.55
C ALA A 23 32.32 -9.84 6.01
N ALA A 24 33.12 -10.72 6.63
CA ALA A 24 32.93 -11.09 8.05
C ALA A 24 33.37 -9.99 9.01
N ALA A 25 34.31 -9.13 8.61
CA ALA A 25 34.77 -7.99 9.43
C ALA A 25 33.76 -6.84 9.49
N VAL A 26 32.77 -6.80 8.58
CA VAL A 26 31.71 -5.80 8.61
C VAL A 26 30.76 -6.11 9.77
N PRO A 27 30.65 -5.24 10.79
CA PRO A 27 29.80 -5.49 11.97
C PRO A 27 28.36 -5.76 11.58
N ALA A 28 27.73 -6.75 12.21
CA ALA A 28 26.29 -6.94 12.11
C ALA A 28 25.60 -5.82 12.88
N ILE A 29 25.16 -4.79 12.18
CA ILE A 29 24.28 -3.80 12.79
C ILE A 29 22.92 -4.48 12.92
N ALA A 30 22.56 -4.87 14.14
CA ALA A 30 21.22 -5.36 14.42
C ALA A 30 20.22 -4.25 14.09
N ASP A 31 19.31 -4.52 13.15
CA ASP A 31 18.25 -3.56 12.79
C ASP A 31 17.17 -3.61 13.88
N TRP A 32 17.39 -2.83 14.95
CA TRP A 32 16.49 -2.69 16.10
C TRP A 32 15.12 -2.11 15.73
N ARG A 33 14.90 -1.75 14.45
CA ARG A 33 13.60 -1.27 13.97
C ARG A 33 12.49 -2.30 14.12
N LEU A 34 12.81 -3.59 14.19
CA LEU A 34 11.86 -4.67 14.39
C LEU A 34 11.78 -5.17 15.84
N SER A 35 12.54 -4.60 16.77
CA SER A 35 12.53 -5.00 18.19
C SER A 35 11.32 -4.50 18.97
N THR A 36 10.54 -3.58 18.40
CA THR A 36 9.28 -3.13 19.01
C THR A 36 8.12 -3.95 18.49
N VAL A 37 7.18 -4.30 19.38
CA VAL A 37 5.90 -4.90 19.01
C VAL A 37 5.29 -4.11 17.85
N PRO A 38 4.79 -4.77 16.79
CA PRO A 38 4.16 -4.09 15.67
C PRO A 38 3.11 -3.11 16.18
N LYS A 39 3.25 -1.84 15.82
CA LYS A 39 2.26 -0.83 16.18
C LYS A 39 1.01 -1.08 15.34
N TYR A 40 -0.05 -1.55 15.99
CA TYR A 40 -1.37 -1.70 15.38
C TYR A 40 -2.25 -0.51 15.74
N LEU A 41 -3.23 -0.25 14.90
CA LEU A 41 -4.28 0.72 15.19
C LEU A 41 -5.43 0.00 15.89
N LEU A 42 -5.95 0.58 16.95
CA LEU A 42 -7.18 0.10 17.57
C LEU A 42 -8.36 0.29 16.58
N PRO A 43 -9.40 -0.54 16.65
CA PRO A 43 -10.57 -0.42 15.76
C PRO A 43 -11.13 1.02 15.72
N LYS A 44 -11.27 1.66 16.88
CA LYS A 44 -11.71 3.07 16.98
C LYS A 44 -10.78 4.07 16.28
N GLU A 45 -9.49 3.79 16.21
CA GLU A 45 -8.52 4.63 15.48
C GLU A 45 -8.67 4.43 13.97
N VAL A 46 -8.91 3.19 13.53
CA VAL A 46 -9.21 2.89 12.13
C VAL A 46 -10.47 3.63 11.68
N ASP A 47 -11.56 3.54 12.46
CA ASP A 47 -12.81 4.21 12.15
C ASP A 47 -12.63 5.75 12.07
N ARG A 48 -11.84 6.34 12.96
CA ARG A 48 -11.48 7.77 12.90
C ARG A 48 -10.70 8.14 11.66
N VAL A 49 -9.71 7.32 11.28
CA VAL A 49 -8.94 7.54 10.04
C VAL A 49 -9.86 7.49 8.82
N LEU A 50 -10.79 6.55 8.78
CA LEU A 50 -11.79 6.45 7.71
C LEU A 50 -12.74 7.65 7.68
N ALA A 51 -13.21 8.09 8.85
CA ALA A 51 -14.08 9.28 8.99
C ALA A 51 -13.37 10.58 8.57
N GLY A 52 -12.04 10.66 8.69
CA GLY A 52 -11.23 11.79 8.26
C GLY A 52 -11.15 11.98 6.74
N CYS A 53 -11.66 11.04 5.94
CA CYS A 53 -11.69 11.21 4.49
C CYS A 53 -12.85 12.13 4.07
N ASP A 54 -12.52 13.22 3.40
CA ASP A 54 -13.53 14.11 2.81
C ASP A 54 -14.18 13.46 1.58
N ARG A 55 -15.25 12.71 1.81
CA ARG A 55 -16.02 12.02 0.76
C ARG A 55 -16.82 12.93 -0.17
N GLN A 56 -16.79 14.25 0.04
CA GLN A 56 -17.36 15.21 -0.91
C GLN A 56 -16.42 15.46 -2.09
N THR A 57 -15.14 15.15 -1.94
CA THR A 57 -14.14 15.32 -3.00
C THR A 57 -13.83 14.00 -3.72
N SER A 58 -13.52 14.08 -5.03
CA SER A 58 -13.11 12.92 -5.83
C SER A 58 -11.87 12.22 -5.27
N THR A 59 -10.91 12.99 -4.77
CA THR A 59 -9.72 12.45 -4.11
C THR A 59 -10.07 11.74 -2.82
N GLY A 60 -10.96 12.30 -2.02
CA GLY A 60 -11.36 11.74 -0.74
C GLY A 60 -12.16 10.44 -0.91
N ARG A 61 -13.07 10.34 -1.89
CA ARG A 61 -13.78 9.09 -2.20
C ARG A 61 -12.81 7.98 -2.66
N ARG A 62 -11.83 8.32 -3.51
CA ARG A 62 -10.76 7.39 -3.88
C ARG A 62 -9.98 6.90 -2.67
N ASP A 63 -9.52 7.83 -1.85
CA ASP A 63 -8.68 7.54 -0.68
C ASP A 63 -9.46 6.73 0.36
N PHE A 64 -10.75 7.01 0.55
CA PHE A 64 -11.63 6.24 1.40
C PHE A 64 -11.76 4.79 0.95
N ALA A 65 -11.98 4.53 -0.36
CA ALA A 65 -12.02 3.18 -0.91
C ALA A 65 -10.68 2.44 -0.72
N ILE A 66 -9.55 3.12 -0.90
CA ILE A 66 -8.21 2.57 -0.64
C ILE A 66 -8.07 2.17 0.83
N LEU A 67 -8.44 3.06 1.75
CA LEU A 67 -8.30 2.80 3.19
C LEU A 67 -9.22 1.67 3.65
N LEU A 68 -10.42 1.53 3.08
CA LEU A 68 -11.30 0.40 3.36
C LEU A 68 -10.69 -0.94 2.90
N LEU A 69 -10.09 -1.01 1.70
CA LEU A 69 -9.40 -2.21 1.24
C LEU A 69 -8.26 -2.62 2.18
N LEU A 70 -7.48 -1.64 2.66
CA LEU A 70 -6.42 -1.89 3.63
C LEU A 70 -6.97 -2.35 4.98
N ALA A 71 -8.05 -1.73 5.48
CA ALA A 71 -8.57 -1.95 6.81
C ALA A 71 -9.47 -3.20 6.92
N ARG A 72 -10.32 -3.46 5.92
CA ARG A 72 -11.30 -4.56 5.94
C ARG A 72 -10.74 -5.87 5.38
N LEU A 73 -9.95 -5.77 4.31
CA LEU A 73 -9.40 -6.96 3.64
C LEU A 73 -7.93 -7.21 3.99
N GLY A 74 -7.27 -6.32 4.72
CA GLY A 74 -5.87 -6.46 5.08
C GLY A 74 -4.91 -6.50 3.89
N LEU A 75 -5.31 -5.94 2.75
CA LEU A 75 -4.49 -5.96 1.54
C LEU A 75 -3.18 -5.20 1.75
N ARG A 76 -2.12 -5.73 1.17
CA ARG A 76 -0.84 -5.00 1.14
C ARG A 76 -0.94 -3.80 0.19
N ALA A 77 -0.19 -2.75 0.49
CA ALA A 77 -0.16 -1.55 -0.35
C ALA A 77 0.14 -1.85 -1.83
N GLY A 78 1.04 -2.81 -2.09
CA GLY A 78 1.35 -3.25 -3.45
C GLY A 78 0.18 -3.94 -4.16
N GLU A 79 -0.61 -4.72 -3.44
CA GLU A 79 -1.81 -5.41 -3.94
C GLU A 79 -2.89 -4.40 -4.31
N VAL A 80 -3.14 -3.40 -3.46
CA VAL A 80 -4.09 -2.32 -3.76
C VAL A 80 -3.67 -1.50 -4.99
N VAL A 81 -2.39 -1.18 -5.12
CA VAL A 81 -1.86 -0.48 -6.30
C VAL A 81 -1.96 -1.33 -7.56
N ALA A 82 -1.77 -2.64 -7.42
CA ALA A 82 -1.83 -3.58 -8.54
C ALA A 82 -3.24 -3.91 -9.00
N LEU A 83 -4.26 -3.67 -8.18
CA LEU A 83 -5.65 -4.04 -8.43
C LEU A 83 -6.17 -3.50 -9.77
N GLN A 84 -6.80 -4.37 -10.55
CA GLN A 84 -7.37 -4.06 -11.85
C GLN A 84 -8.90 -4.12 -11.82
N LEU A 85 -9.54 -3.49 -12.78
CA LEU A 85 -11.01 -3.50 -12.91
C LEU A 85 -11.54 -4.92 -13.10
N ASP A 86 -10.78 -5.77 -13.79
CA ASP A 86 -11.13 -7.18 -14.07
C ASP A 86 -10.95 -8.11 -12.86
N ASP A 87 -10.30 -7.62 -11.80
CA ASP A 87 -10.11 -8.38 -10.57
C ASP A 87 -11.34 -8.32 -9.65
N ILE A 88 -12.35 -7.50 -9.97
CA ILE A 88 -13.57 -7.35 -9.17
C ILE A 88 -14.72 -8.06 -9.86
N ASP A 89 -15.16 -9.17 -9.29
CA ASP A 89 -16.37 -9.87 -9.70
C ASP A 89 -17.58 -9.33 -8.92
N TRP A 90 -18.28 -8.39 -9.54
CA TRP A 90 -19.46 -7.73 -8.93
C TRP A 90 -20.64 -8.69 -8.79
N ARG A 91 -20.73 -9.74 -9.61
CA ARG A 91 -21.83 -10.73 -9.58
C ARG A 91 -21.60 -11.73 -8.44
N ALA A 92 -20.38 -12.23 -8.32
CA ALA A 92 -20.02 -13.16 -7.27
C ALA A 92 -19.80 -12.43 -5.92
N GLY A 93 -19.62 -11.10 -5.92
CA GLY A 93 -19.23 -10.36 -4.73
C GLY A 93 -17.84 -10.74 -4.24
N GLU A 94 -16.91 -10.92 -5.17
CA GLU A 94 -15.53 -11.34 -4.88
C GLU A 94 -14.49 -10.39 -5.48
N ILE A 95 -13.32 -10.39 -4.88
CA ILE A 95 -12.15 -9.66 -5.36
C ILE A 95 -10.97 -10.62 -5.50
N LEU A 96 -10.30 -10.58 -6.65
CA LEU A 96 -9.08 -11.33 -6.92
C LEU A 96 -7.87 -10.51 -6.47
N VAL A 97 -7.10 -11.03 -5.54
CA VAL A 97 -5.89 -10.38 -5.01
C VAL A 97 -4.67 -11.07 -5.58
N ARG A 98 -3.81 -10.30 -6.24
CA ARG A 98 -2.57 -10.80 -6.83
C ARG A 98 -1.42 -10.61 -5.84
N GLY A 99 -1.08 -11.67 -5.12
CA GLY A 99 0.01 -11.71 -4.16
C GLY A 99 1.40 -11.84 -4.80
N LYS A 100 2.42 -11.94 -3.97
CA LYS A 100 3.79 -12.18 -4.40
C LYS A 100 3.94 -13.62 -4.94
N GLY A 101 4.62 -13.79 -6.07
CA GLY A 101 4.96 -15.12 -6.61
C GLY A 101 3.83 -15.79 -7.38
N LEU A 102 2.99 -15.04 -8.10
CA LEU A 102 1.86 -15.56 -8.90
C LEU A 102 0.72 -16.19 -8.07
N LEU A 103 0.73 -16.03 -6.76
CA LEU A 103 -0.37 -16.45 -5.92
C LEU A 103 -1.57 -15.51 -6.16
N HIS A 104 -2.70 -16.12 -6.50
CA HIS A 104 -3.96 -15.42 -6.71
C HIS A 104 -4.96 -15.96 -5.69
N ASP A 105 -5.44 -15.08 -4.82
CA ASP A 105 -6.46 -15.43 -3.83
C ASP A 105 -7.77 -14.69 -4.15
N ARG A 106 -8.89 -15.42 -4.11
CA ARG A 106 -10.22 -14.83 -4.16
C ARG A 106 -10.71 -14.58 -2.74
N MET A 107 -11.18 -13.39 -2.50
CA MET A 107 -11.70 -12.97 -1.20
C MET A 107 -13.12 -12.42 -1.37
N PRO A 108 -14.01 -12.66 -0.40
CA PRO A 108 -15.30 -11.99 -0.39
C PRO A 108 -15.11 -10.46 -0.40
N LEU A 109 -15.91 -9.76 -1.19
CA LEU A 109 -15.95 -8.30 -1.23
C LEU A 109 -17.00 -7.79 -0.23
N PRO A 110 -16.60 -7.22 0.93
CA PRO A 110 -17.57 -6.68 1.87
C PRO A 110 -18.40 -5.56 1.24
N VAL A 111 -19.66 -5.44 1.67
CA VAL A 111 -20.62 -4.50 1.09
C VAL A 111 -20.12 -3.07 1.16
N ASP A 112 -19.59 -2.65 2.32
CA ASP A 112 -19.04 -1.30 2.53
C ASP A 112 -17.86 -0.98 1.59
N VAL A 113 -16.99 -1.97 1.32
CA VAL A 113 -15.89 -1.86 0.36
C VAL A 113 -16.43 -1.77 -1.07
N GLY A 114 -17.40 -2.62 -1.42
CA GLY A 114 -18.04 -2.61 -2.73
C GLY A 114 -18.73 -1.29 -3.05
N GLU A 115 -19.45 -0.72 -2.09
CA GLU A 115 -20.10 0.59 -2.22
C GLU A 115 -19.08 1.72 -2.41
N ALA A 116 -18.00 1.73 -1.63
CA ALA A 116 -16.95 2.73 -1.76
C ALA A 116 -16.24 2.66 -3.12
N LEU A 117 -15.93 1.44 -3.58
CA LEU A 117 -15.37 1.21 -4.92
C LEU A 117 -16.32 1.68 -6.01
N THR A 118 -17.59 1.31 -5.92
CA THR A 118 -18.62 1.70 -6.89
C THR A 118 -18.76 3.22 -6.95
N SER A 119 -18.82 3.88 -5.80
CA SER A 119 -18.89 5.35 -5.72
C SER A 119 -17.71 6.00 -6.44
N TYR A 120 -16.48 5.58 -6.14
CA TYR A 120 -15.29 6.10 -6.80
C TYR A 120 -15.27 5.81 -8.30
N LEU A 121 -15.54 4.57 -8.70
CA LEU A 121 -15.44 4.14 -10.10
C LEU A 121 -16.47 4.82 -11.02
N ARG A 122 -17.69 5.00 -10.53
CA ARG A 122 -18.79 5.59 -11.32
C ARG A 122 -18.71 7.10 -11.40
N THR A 123 -18.27 7.76 -10.34
CA THR A 123 -18.38 9.22 -10.23
C THR A 123 -17.05 9.94 -10.45
N ASP A 124 -15.94 9.36 -10.00
CA ASP A 124 -14.71 10.12 -9.80
C ASP A 124 -13.50 9.58 -10.56
N ARG A 125 -13.49 8.29 -10.90
CA ARG A 125 -12.35 7.73 -11.62
C ARG A 125 -12.20 8.41 -12.98
N PRO A 126 -11.13 9.16 -13.22
CA PRO A 126 -10.98 9.86 -14.48
C PRO A 126 -10.83 8.89 -15.65
N PRO A 127 -11.33 9.23 -16.85
CA PRO A 127 -11.14 8.43 -18.04
C PRO A 127 -9.64 8.30 -18.35
N CYS A 128 -9.17 7.07 -18.54
CA CYS A 128 -7.77 6.75 -18.79
C CYS A 128 -7.65 5.37 -19.46
N LYS A 129 -6.51 5.13 -20.12
CA LYS A 129 -6.24 3.86 -20.83
C LYS A 129 -5.90 2.69 -19.89
N THR A 130 -5.50 2.96 -18.66
CA THR A 130 -5.08 1.90 -17.72
C THR A 130 -6.28 1.14 -17.15
N ARG A 131 -6.12 -0.17 -16.96
CA ARG A 131 -7.09 -1.03 -16.28
C ARG A 131 -6.96 -1.00 -14.76
N ARG A 132 -5.98 -0.26 -14.20
CA ARG A 132 -5.83 -0.11 -12.74
C ARG A 132 -7.08 0.52 -12.14
N VAL A 133 -7.54 0.00 -11.00
CA VAL A 133 -8.67 0.57 -10.26
C VAL A 133 -8.33 1.98 -9.83
N PHE A 134 -7.20 2.16 -9.14
CA PHE A 134 -6.79 3.45 -8.61
C PHE A 134 -5.79 4.16 -9.51
N VAL A 135 -6.10 5.41 -9.82
CA VAL A 135 -5.31 6.24 -10.73
C VAL A 135 -5.02 7.62 -10.13
N CYS A 136 -4.01 8.28 -10.69
CA CYS A 136 -3.71 9.67 -10.35
C CYS A 136 -4.85 10.58 -10.81
N MET A 137 -5.30 11.48 -9.93
CA MET A 137 -6.36 12.46 -10.24
C MET A 137 -5.86 13.58 -11.15
N LYS A 138 -4.55 13.86 -11.12
CA LYS A 138 -3.87 14.84 -11.97
C LYS A 138 -3.20 14.15 -13.15
N ALA A 139 -3.01 14.85 -14.24
CA ALA A 139 -2.25 14.37 -15.41
C ALA A 139 -0.76 14.11 -15.03
N PRO A 140 -0.13 13.07 -15.59
CA PRO A 140 -0.73 12.03 -16.42
C PRO A 140 -1.64 11.10 -15.61
N ARG A 141 -2.84 10.81 -16.13
CA ARG A 141 -3.85 9.96 -15.48
C ARG A 141 -3.49 8.48 -15.65
N SER A 142 -2.45 8.07 -14.95
CA SER A 142 -1.93 6.70 -14.93
C SER A 142 -2.23 6.02 -13.59
N GLY A 143 -2.03 4.71 -13.52
CA GLY A 143 -1.99 3.99 -12.23
C GLY A 143 -0.90 4.55 -11.33
N PHE A 144 -1.02 4.32 -10.03
CA PHE A 144 0.01 4.73 -9.08
C PHE A 144 1.36 4.10 -9.41
N ALA A 145 2.42 4.87 -9.29
CA ALA A 145 3.79 4.41 -9.58
C ALA A 145 4.27 3.31 -8.61
N GLY A 146 3.74 3.30 -7.39
CA GLY A 146 4.12 2.28 -6.41
C GLY A 146 3.44 2.45 -5.05
N PRO A 147 3.74 1.54 -4.11
CA PRO A 147 3.10 1.48 -2.78
C PRO A 147 3.32 2.74 -1.91
N SER A 148 4.37 3.51 -2.17
CA SER A 148 4.68 4.75 -1.44
C SER A 148 3.55 5.79 -1.53
N THR A 149 2.77 5.78 -2.61
CA THR A 149 1.60 6.64 -2.76
C THR A 149 0.57 6.37 -1.65
N LEU A 150 0.33 5.09 -1.33
CA LEU A 150 -0.60 4.72 -0.26
C LEU A 150 -0.10 5.17 1.11
N THR A 151 1.21 5.10 1.36
CA THR A 151 1.79 5.63 2.60
C THR A 151 1.48 7.11 2.78
N THR A 152 1.51 7.88 1.69
CA THR A 152 1.15 9.30 1.72
C THR A 152 -0.34 9.51 2.01
N ILE A 153 -1.22 8.69 1.43
CA ILE A 153 -2.66 8.70 1.69
C ILE A 153 -2.96 8.42 3.16
N VAL A 154 -2.41 7.33 3.70
CA VAL A 154 -2.59 6.95 5.11
C VAL A 154 -2.08 8.05 6.04
N ARG A 155 -0.89 8.63 5.75
CA ARG A 155 -0.32 9.72 6.55
C ARG A 155 -1.22 10.95 6.55
N ARG A 156 -1.79 11.32 5.39
CA ARG A 156 -2.71 12.45 5.27
C ARG A 156 -3.99 12.21 6.09
N ALA A 157 -4.60 11.05 5.96
CA ALA A 157 -5.81 10.70 6.71
C ALA A 157 -5.57 10.76 8.23
N ARG A 158 -4.44 10.24 8.71
CA ARG A 158 -4.03 10.33 10.13
C ARG A 158 -3.72 11.76 10.58
N SER A 159 -3.23 12.61 9.72
CA SER A 159 -2.96 14.02 10.07
C SER A 159 -4.25 14.82 10.26
N ILE A 160 -5.27 14.54 9.45
CA ILE A 160 -6.61 15.14 9.59
C ILE A 160 -7.22 14.73 10.93
N GLU A 161 -7.13 13.45 11.31
CA GLU A 161 -7.59 12.96 12.62
C GLU A 161 -6.97 13.76 13.78
N ARG A 162 -5.66 14.02 13.74
CA ARG A 162 -4.95 14.77 14.81
C ARG A 162 -5.41 16.21 14.96
N ILE A 163 -5.92 16.83 13.90
CA ILE A 163 -6.43 18.20 13.94
C ILE A 163 -7.79 18.24 14.66
N TYR A 164 -8.65 17.25 14.41
CA TYR A 164 -9.98 17.18 15.04
C TYR A 164 -9.97 16.80 16.53
N ILE A 165 -8.90 16.16 17.03
CA ILE A 165 -8.77 15.80 18.46
C ILE A 165 -8.29 16.99 19.31
N ARG A 166 -7.80 18.07 18.71
CA ARG A 166 -7.28 19.26 19.44
C ARG A 166 -8.30 20.39 19.59
N GLN A 167 -9.52 20.19 19.17
CA GLN A 167 -10.67 21.06 19.43
C GLN A 167 -11.60 20.40 20.44
#